data_7e8b86ce3d644e7c4f68de5eefe42e09
#
_entry.id   7e8b86ce3d644e7c4f68de5eefe42e09
#
_cell.length_a   1.000
_cell.length_b   1.000
_cell.length_c   1.000
_cell.angle_alpha   90.00
_cell.angle_beta   90.00
_cell.angle_gamma   90.00
#
_symmetry.space_group_name_H-M   'P 1'
#
loop_
_entity.id
_entity.type
_entity.pdbx_description
1 polymer ?
#
loop_
_entity_poly.entity_id
_entity_poly.type
_entity_poly.pdbx_seq_one_letter_code
_entity_poly.pdbx_strand_id
1 'polypeptide(L)'
;GVRHVTHLYNAQSGLTHRSPGVVGAVFDNARSRGVRAELICDGFHIHPAALRIAFHQLGEDQSVIISDSMCAAGHVDGEYDLGGQTVYVKNGKALLADGTIAASTSNVYEELKNVIRFGIPMKQAIKSATINPARAIRVDQETGSIAPGKNADLLVLDGNLDIKLVMVRGEIKVNRL
;
A
#
# COMPACT_ATOMS: atom_id res chain seq x y z
N GLY A 1 5.82 16.22 -16.28
CA GLY A 1 6.78 15.59 -15.37
C GLY A 1 6.15 14.38 -14.67
N VAL A 2 6.96 13.59 -13.98
CA VAL A 2 6.51 12.43 -13.20
C VAL A 2 5.55 12.89 -12.09
N ARG A 3 4.44 12.20 -11.91
CA ARG A 3 3.44 12.51 -10.88
C ARG A 3 3.10 11.31 -9.99
N HIS A 4 3.66 10.15 -10.28
CA HIS A 4 3.43 8.93 -9.52
C HIS A 4 4.73 8.13 -9.47
N VAL A 5 5.07 7.63 -8.28
CA VAL A 5 6.28 6.84 -8.04
C VAL A 5 5.88 5.51 -7.40
N THR A 6 6.29 4.41 -8.03
CA THR A 6 6.00 3.06 -7.54
C THR A 6 6.90 2.70 -6.37
N HIS A 7 6.44 1.84 -5.46
CA HIS A 7 7.11 1.22 -4.31
C HIS A 7 8.26 2.06 -3.73
N LEU A 8 7.96 3.30 -3.31
CA LEU A 8 8.93 4.27 -2.78
C LEU A 8 9.92 3.61 -1.80
N TYR A 9 11.20 3.96 -1.90
CA TYR A 9 12.38 3.39 -1.26
C TYR A 9 12.91 2.09 -1.90
N ASN A 10 12.03 1.21 -2.38
CA ASN A 10 12.42 -0.12 -2.84
C ASN A 10 13.02 -0.05 -4.24
N ALA A 11 14.16 -0.70 -4.45
CA ALA A 11 14.95 -0.65 -5.69
C ALA A 11 15.32 0.77 -6.15
N GLN A 12 15.39 1.73 -5.24
CA GLN A 12 15.73 3.13 -5.49
C GLN A 12 16.99 3.53 -4.73
N SER A 13 17.66 4.60 -5.19
CA SER A 13 18.78 5.20 -4.47
C SER A 13 18.31 5.76 -3.12
N GLY A 14 19.11 5.52 -2.07
CA GLY A 14 18.79 6.03 -0.73
C GLY A 14 18.76 7.56 -0.66
N LEU A 15 17.97 8.06 0.29
CA LEU A 15 17.92 9.48 0.62
C LEU A 15 19.12 9.86 1.47
N THR A 16 20.02 10.70 0.95
CA THR A 16 21.07 11.34 1.75
C THR A 16 20.96 12.86 1.66
N HIS A 17 21.60 13.57 2.62
CA HIS A 17 21.51 15.02 2.68
C HIS A 17 22.20 15.75 1.51
N ARG A 18 23.13 15.09 0.80
CA ARG A 18 23.80 15.64 -0.39
C ARG A 18 23.33 15.01 -1.69
N SER A 19 22.66 13.85 -1.64
CA SER A 19 22.10 13.14 -2.79
C SER A 19 20.73 12.59 -2.40
N PRO A 20 19.67 13.42 -2.51
CA PRO A 20 18.34 13.06 -2.02
C PRO A 20 17.63 11.99 -2.85
N GLY A 21 18.06 11.75 -4.08
CA GLY A 21 17.51 10.72 -4.95
C GLY A 21 16.02 10.89 -5.26
N VAL A 22 15.41 9.78 -5.67
CA VAL A 22 13.96 9.73 -5.97
C VAL A 22 13.12 10.05 -4.73
N VAL A 23 13.50 9.50 -3.58
CA VAL A 23 12.77 9.70 -2.31
C VAL A 23 12.71 11.18 -1.92
N GLY A 24 13.86 11.86 -1.98
CA GLY A 24 13.92 13.30 -1.68
C GLY A 24 13.13 14.13 -2.69
N ALA A 25 13.22 13.79 -3.98
CA ALA A 25 12.44 14.46 -5.02
C ALA A 25 10.92 14.30 -4.81
N VAL A 26 10.47 13.11 -4.38
CA VAL A 26 9.07 12.87 -4.03
C VAL A 26 8.64 13.76 -2.87
N PHE A 27 9.38 13.76 -1.77
CA PHE A 27 9.02 14.52 -0.57
C PHE A 27 8.97 16.03 -0.81
N ASP A 28 9.92 16.56 -1.58
CA ASP A 28 9.97 17.97 -1.96
C ASP A 28 8.77 18.39 -2.84
N ASN A 29 8.27 17.48 -3.69
CA ASN A 29 7.23 17.78 -4.67
C ASN A 29 5.84 17.20 -4.33
N ALA A 30 5.69 16.41 -3.27
CA ALA A 30 4.43 15.75 -2.95
C ALA A 30 3.29 16.75 -2.80
N ARG A 31 3.43 17.74 -1.93
CA ARG A 31 2.39 18.73 -1.64
C ARG A 31 2.32 19.85 -2.67
N SER A 32 3.46 20.32 -3.15
CA SER A 32 3.56 21.47 -4.05
C SER A 32 3.12 21.14 -5.48
N ARG A 33 3.38 19.91 -5.94
CA ARG A 33 3.11 19.46 -7.32
C ARG A 33 2.18 18.26 -7.41
N GLY A 34 1.69 17.74 -6.28
CA GLY A 34 0.78 16.59 -6.23
C GLY A 34 1.44 15.29 -6.68
N VAL A 35 2.72 15.09 -6.41
CA VAL A 35 3.40 13.82 -6.67
C VAL A 35 2.95 12.78 -5.67
N ARG A 36 2.41 11.66 -6.15
CA ARG A 36 1.99 10.52 -5.34
C ARG A 36 3.08 9.48 -5.25
N ALA A 37 3.09 8.74 -4.15
CA ALA A 37 3.98 7.61 -3.99
C ALA A 37 3.26 6.40 -3.42
N GLU A 38 3.58 5.23 -3.95
CA GLU A 38 3.16 3.94 -3.44
C GLU A 38 4.09 3.49 -2.31
N LEU A 39 3.51 2.87 -1.29
CA LEU A 39 4.20 2.39 -0.11
C LEU A 39 3.77 0.95 0.20
N ILE A 40 4.75 0.05 0.32
CA ILE A 40 4.56 -1.31 0.82
C ILE A 40 4.66 -1.22 2.34
N CYS A 41 3.59 -1.54 3.03
CA CYS A 41 3.42 -1.23 4.45
C CYS A 41 3.47 -2.47 5.37
N ASP A 42 4.12 -3.54 4.92
CA ASP A 42 4.27 -4.80 5.66
C ASP A 42 5.24 -4.71 6.86
N GLY A 43 6.03 -3.64 6.96
CA GLY A 43 7.06 -3.44 7.98
C GLY A 43 8.38 -4.19 7.71
N PHE A 44 8.48 -4.91 6.58
CA PHE A 44 9.71 -5.55 6.11
C PHE A 44 10.38 -4.75 5.02
N HIS A 45 9.63 -4.36 3.98
CA HIS A 45 10.11 -3.51 2.88
C HIS A 45 10.48 -2.13 3.38
N ILE A 46 9.67 -1.56 4.27
CA ILE A 46 9.88 -0.23 4.84
C ILE A 46 9.70 -0.30 6.35
N HIS A 47 10.76 0.08 7.08
CA HIS A 47 10.69 0.15 8.55
C HIS A 47 9.58 1.10 9.01
N PRO A 48 8.82 0.80 10.09
CA PRO A 48 7.70 1.64 10.55
C PRO A 48 8.06 3.11 10.79
N ALA A 49 9.28 3.42 11.24
CA ALA A 49 9.74 4.80 11.40
C ALA A 49 9.84 5.53 10.05
N ALA A 50 10.35 4.86 9.00
CA ALA A 50 10.42 5.44 7.65
C ALA A 50 9.04 5.61 7.03
N LEU A 51 8.10 4.67 7.30
CA LEU A 51 6.70 4.81 6.92
C LEU A 51 6.07 6.06 7.55
N ARG A 52 6.24 6.28 8.86
CA ARG A 52 5.72 7.50 9.52
C ARG A 52 6.26 8.78 8.90
N ILE A 53 7.55 8.82 8.57
CA ILE A 53 8.17 9.97 7.88
C ILE A 53 7.54 10.13 6.49
N ALA A 54 7.42 9.06 5.72
CA ALA A 54 6.84 9.11 4.38
C ALA A 54 5.39 9.59 4.40
N PHE A 55 4.54 9.04 5.26
CA PHE A 55 3.15 9.46 5.40
C PHE A 55 3.03 10.92 5.84
N HIS A 56 3.90 11.38 6.74
CA HIS A 56 3.94 12.79 7.14
C HIS A 56 4.30 13.72 5.97
N GLN A 57 5.32 13.38 5.19
CA GLN A 57 5.76 14.18 4.05
C GLN A 57 4.74 14.18 2.90
N LEU A 58 4.17 13.03 2.58
CA LEU A 58 3.16 12.87 1.53
C LEU A 58 1.83 13.54 1.90
N GLY A 59 1.50 13.60 3.19
CA GLY A 59 0.20 14.09 3.64
C GLY A 59 -0.96 13.17 3.28
N GLU A 60 -2.19 13.66 3.46
CA GLU A 60 -3.40 12.84 3.34
C GLU A 60 -3.71 12.38 1.90
N ASP A 61 -3.27 13.11 0.88
CA ASP A 61 -3.75 12.95 -0.50
C ASP A 61 -2.73 12.34 -1.47
N GLN A 62 -1.46 12.18 -1.05
CA GLN A 62 -0.40 11.74 -1.96
C GLN A 62 0.15 10.35 -1.63
N SER A 63 -0.19 9.77 -0.48
CA SER A 63 0.19 8.41 -0.10
C SER A 63 -0.78 7.39 -0.71
N VAL A 64 -0.23 6.30 -1.26
CA VAL A 64 -0.97 5.16 -1.81
C VAL A 64 -0.42 3.89 -1.16
N ILE A 65 -1.27 3.09 -0.53
CA ILE A 65 -0.89 1.78 -0.01
C ILE A 65 -0.99 0.76 -1.13
N ILE A 66 0.06 -0.03 -1.29
CA ILE A 66 0.10 -1.18 -2.19
C ILE A 66 0.58 -2.43 -1.43
N SER A 67 0.22 -3.60 -1.90
CA SER A 67 0.78 -4.85 -1.39
C SER A 67 2.06 -5.27 -2.12
N ASP A 68 2.17 -4.97 -3.40
CA ASP A 68 3.26 -5.44 -4.27
C ASP A 68 3.47 -6.96 -4.12
N SER A 69 2.36 -7.70 -4.05
CA SER A 69 2.36 -9.12 -3.70
C SER A 69 2.57 -10.01 -4.92
N MET A 70 3.31 -11.08 -4.69
CA MET A 70 3.50 -12.16 -5.66
C MET A 70 2.42 -13.25 -5.54
N CYS A 71 2.47 -14.26 -6.42
CA CYS A 71 1.51 -15.36 -6.47
C CYS A 71 1.44 -16.19 -5.17
N ALA A 72 2.45 -16.11 -4.30
CA ALA A 72 2.45 -16.78 -3.00
C ALA A 72 1.58 -16.09 -1.93
N ALA A 73 1.00 -14.92 -2.21
CA ALA A 73 0.14 -14.23 -1.26
C ALA A 73 -1.07 -15.09 -0.90
N GLY A 74 -1.28 -15.32 0.40
CA GLY A 74 -2.36 -16.18 0.92
C GLY A 74 -2.08 -17.68 0.86
N HIS A 75 -0.91 -18.10 0.41
CA HIS A 75 -0.46 -19.48 0.40
C HIS A 75 0.45 -19.80 1.59
N VAL A 76 0.74 -21.10 1.79
CA VAL A 76 1.62 -21.60 2.84
C VAL A 76 3.08 -21.28 2.55
N ASP A 77 3.94 -21.37 3.58
CA ASP A 77 5.38 -21.30 3.40
C ASP A 77 5.88 -22.36 2.43
N GLY A 78 6.83 -22.01 1.55
CA GLY A 78 7.33 -22.91 0.52
C GLY A 78 8.15 -22.20 -0.55
N GLU A 79 8.41 -22.92 -1.65
CA GLU A 79 9.11 -22.42 -2.82
C GLU A 79 8.11 -22.03 -3.89
N TYR A 80 8.32 -20.86 -4.52
CA TYR A 80 7.46 -20.29 -5.55
C TYR A 80 8.29 -19.74 -6.69
N ASP A 81 7.69 -19.63 -7.86
CA ASP A 81 8.31 -18.97 -9.01
C ASP A 81 7.89 -17.50 -9.10
N LEU A 82 8.84 -16.63 -9.36
CA LEU A 82 8.61 -15.23 -9.68
C LEU A 82 9.39 -14.87 -10.95
N GLY A 83 8.74 -14.98 -12.09
CA GLY A 83 9.35 -14.64 -13.38
C GLY A 83 10.57 -15.48 -13.74
N GLY A 84 10.58 -16.76 -13.39
CA GLY A 84 11.68 -17.70 -13.62
C GLY A 84 12.74 -17.71 -12.51
N GLN A 85 12.52 -16.97 -11.42
CA GLN A 85 13.38 -17.00 -10.24
C GLN A 85 12.69 -17.74 -9.10
N THR A 86 13.40 -18.65 -8.43
CA THR A 86 12.90 -19.31 -7.22
C THR A 86 12.90 -18.35 -6.05
N VAL A 87 11.74 -18.22 -5.41
CA VAL A 87 11.53 -17.42 -4.21
C VAL A 87 11.14 -18.33 -3.05
N TYR A 88 11.77 -18.15 -1.91
CA TYR A 88 11.51 -18.88 -0.68
C TYR A 88 10.61 -18.06 0.24
N VAL A 89 9.40 -18.56 0.47
CA VAL A 89 8.47 -17.92 1.42
C VAL A 89 8.59 -18.59 2.77
N LYS A 90 8.90 -17.81 3.78
CA LYS A 90 8.99 -18.24 5.18
C LYS A 90 8.51 -17.15 6.12
N ASN A 91 7.55 -17.50 6.99
CA ASN A 91 6.95 -16.57 7.96
C ASN A 91 6.47 -15.25 7.30
N GLY A 92 5.80 -15.36 6.14
CA GLY A 92 5.27 -14.21 5.41
C GLY A 92 6.33 -13.33 4.72
N LYS A 93 7.56 -13.82 4.57
CA LYS A 93 8.65 -13.13 3.85
C LYS A 93 9.02 -13.92 2.61
N ALA A 94 8.99 -13.26 1.45
CA ALA A 94 9.42 -13.84 0.19
C ALA A 94 10.84 -13.35 -0.13
N LEU A 95 11.81 -14.26 -0.09
CA LEU A 95 13.23 -13.96 -0.24
C LEU A 95 13.83 -14.74 -1.40
N LEU A 96 14.79 -14.13 -2.08
CA LEU A 96 15.70 -14.84 -3.00
C LEU A 96 16.72 -15.67 -2.19
N ALA A 97 17.47 -16.54 -2.87
CA ALA A 97 18.50 -17.38 -2.25
C ALA A 97 19.60 -16.58 -1.53
N ASP A 98 19.87 -15.35 -1.95
CA ASP A 98 20.84 -14.44 -1.33
C ASP A 98 20.27 -13.62 -0.16
N GLY A 99 18.99 -13.82 0.20
CA GLY A 99 18.31 -13.12 1.27
C GLY A 99 17.70 -11.78 0.88
N THR A 100 17.80 -11.40 -0.40
CA THR A 100 17.11 -10.18 -0.92
C THR A 100 15.60 -10.37 -0.87
N ILE A 101 14.86 -9.34 -0.47
CA ILE A 101 13.40 -9.34 -0.52
C ILE A 101 12.98 -9.35 -1.98
N ALA A 102 12.22 -10.37 -2.39
CA ALA A 102 11.78 -10.56 -3.77
C ALA A 102 10.45 -9.87 -4.05
N ALA A 103 9.49 -9.97 -3.13
CA ALA A 103 8.15 -9.40 -3.24
C ALA A 103 7.45 -9.46 -1.88
N SER A 104 6.23 -8.90 -1.80
CA SER A 104 5.36 -9.08 -0.65
C SER A 104 4.53 -10.37 -0.77
N THR A 105 4.09 -10.90 0.36
CA THR A 105 3.06 -11.96 0.46
C THR A 105 1.80 -11.46 1.15
N SER A 106 1.72 -10.15 1.44
CA SER A 106 0.59 -9.53 2.13
C SER A 106 -0.51 -9.09 1.15
N ASN A 107 -1.54 -8.45 1.64
CA ASN A 107 -2.59 -7.82 0.85
C ASN A 107 -2.89 -6.41 1.39
N VAL A 108 -3.59 -5.58 0.60
CA VAL A 108 -3.87 -4.18 0.94
C VAL A 108 -4.62 -4.02 2.26
N TYR A 109 -5.47 -4.99 2.64
CA TYR A 109 -6.18 -4.94 3.92
C TYR A 109 -5.23 -5.13 5.11
N GLU A 110 -4.28 -6.07 5.04
CA GLU A 110 -3.25 -6.24 6.07
C GLU A 110 -2.30 -5.03 6.12
N GLU A 111 -1.94 -4.48 4.96
CA GLU A 111 -1.15 -3.25 4.87
C GLU A 111 -1.86 -2.07 5.57
N LEU A 112 -3.19 -1.91 5.35
CA LEU A 112 -4.00 -0.91 6.02
C LEU A 112 -3.97 -1.08 7.55
N LYS A 113 -4.13 -2.31 8.05
CA LYS A 113 -4.05 -2.61 9.49
C LYS A 113 -2.67 -2.28 10.06
N ASN A 114 -1.62 -2.61 9.32
CA ASN A 114 -0.25 -2.34 9.71
C ASN A 114 0.01 -0.84 9.86
N VAL A 115 -0.36 -0.01 8.88
CA VAL A 115 -0.10 1.44 8.97
C VAL A 115 -0.83 2.08 10.15
N ILE A 116 -2.06 1.63 10.45
CA ILE A 116 -2.81 2.08 11.64
C ILE A 116 -2.05 1.68 12.91
N ARG A 117 -1.58 0.43 12.99
CA ARG A 117 -0.77 -0.09 14.10
C ARG A 117 0.56 0.68 14.25
N PHE A 118 1.16 1.11 13.14
CA PHE A 118 2.39 1.90 13.14
C PHE A 118 2.18 3.37 13.52
N GLY A 119 0.93 3.79 13.81
CA GLY A 119 0.58 5.11 14.32
C GLY A 119 0.23 6.14 13.24
N ILE A 120 -0.03 5.71 12.00
CA ILE A 120 -0.59 6.60 10.98
C ILE A 120 -2.08 6.84 11.30
N PRO A 121 -2.57 8.10 11.26
CA PRO A 121 -3.97 8.41 11.53
C PRO A 121 -4.92 7.61 10.63
N MET A 122 -5.97 7.03 11.21
CA MET A 122 -6.93 6.18 10.50
C MET A 122 -7.50 6.84 9.25
N LYS A 123 -7.85 8.12 9.32
CA LYS A 123 -8.35 8.89 8.16
C LYS A 123 -7.35 8.87 6.99
N GLN A 124 -6.07 9.09 7.28
CA GLN A 124 -5.02 9.08 6.27
C GLN A 124 -4.80 7.67 5.71
N ALA A 125 -4.74 6.66 6.57
CA ALA A 125 -4.60 5.26 6.18
C ALA A 125 -5.73 4.81 5.24
N ILE A 126 -7.00 5.10 5.59
CA ILE A 126 -8.15 4.78 4.74
C ILE A 126 -8.08 5.50 3.40
N LYS A 127 -7.79 6.79 3.37
CA LYS A 127 -7.63 7.53 2.10
C LYS A 127 -6.55 6.90 1.22
N SER A 128 -5.44 6.47 1.80
CA SER A 128 -4.31 5.86 1.10
C SER A 128 -4.63 4.49 0.50
N ALA A 129 -5.63 3.79 1.03
CA ALA A 129 -6.10 2.50 0.51
C ALA A 129 -7.35 2.60 -0.37
N THR A 130 -7.95 3.79 -0.53
CA THR A 130 -9.23 3.96 -1.21
C THR A 130 -9.18 5.07 -2.26
N ILE A 131 -9.48 6.32 -1.87
CA ILE A 131 -9.62 7.44 -2.81
C ILE A 131 -8.29 7.86 -3.45
N ASN A 132 -7.16 7.74 -2.76
CA ASN A 132 -5.87 8.14 -3.32
C ASN A 132 -5.42 7.23 -4.47
N PRO A 133 -5.46 5.87 -4.36
CA PRO A 133 -5.20 5.01 -5.50
C PRO A 133 -6.22 5.21 -6.63
N ALA A 134 -7.50 5.42 -6.33
CA ALA A 134 -8.51 5.71 -7.36
C ALA A 134 -8.16 6.99 -8.15
N ARG A 135 -7.72 8.05 -7.46
CA ARG A 135 -7.23 9.28 -8.10
C ARG A 135 -5.94 9.06 -8.90
N ALA A 136 -5.06 8.19 -8.44
CA ALA A 136 -3.81 7.89 -9.13
C ALA A 136 -4.05 7.32 -10.53
N ILE A 137 -5.03 6.44 -10.66
CA ILE A 137 -5.42 5.81 -11.93
C ILE A 137 -6.65 6.46 -12.60
N ARG A 138 -7.15 7.58 -12.05
CA ARG A 138 -8.24 8.41 -12.60
C ARG A 138 -9.61 7.71 -12.68
N VAL A 139 -9.90 6.85 -11.71
CA VAL A 139 -11.22 6.21 -11.56
C VAL A 139 -11.98 6.73 -10.33
N ASP A 140 -11.54 7.82 -9.76
CA ASP A 140 -12.12 8.42 -8.55
C ASP A 140 -13.52 8.99 -8.75
N GLN A 141 -14.00 9.11 -9.99
CA GLN A 141 -15.40 9.40 -10.29
C GLN A 141 -16.30 8.16 -10.13
N GLU A 142 -15.73 6.96 -10.23
CA GLU A 142 -16.46 5.70 -10.19
C GLU A 142 -16.37 5.00 -8.82
N THR A 143 -15.25 5.13 -8.12
CA THR A 143 -14.98 4.40 -6.87
C THR A 143 -14.06 5.18 -5.90
N GLY A 144 -13.67 4.55 -4.79
CA GLY A 144 -12.72 5.08 -3.81
C GLY A 144 -13.33 6.00 -2.75
N SER A 145 -14.62 6.35 -2.85
CA SER A 145 -15.34 7.09 -1.80
C SER A 145 -16.84 6.82 -1.88
N ILE A 146 -17.53 6.99 -0.75
CA ILE A 146 -18.98 6.85 -0.67
C ILE A 146 -19.60 8.17 -1.12
N ALA A 147 -20.19 8.19 -2.32
CA ALA A 147 -20.90 9.35 -2.88
C ALA A 147 -21.98 8.89 -3.87
N PRO A 148 -23.06 9.66 -4.05
CA PRO A 148 -24.08 9.36 -5.05
C PRO A 148 -23.46 9.23 -6.44
N GLY A 149 -23.91 8.21 -7.19
CA GLY A 149 -23.45 7.95 -8.55
C GLY A 149 -22.18 7.11 -8.67
N LYS A 150 -21.52 6.78 -7.56
CA LYS A 150 -20.38 5.86 -7.54
C LYS A 150 -20.81 4.40 -7.33
N ASN A 151 -19.93 3.48 -7.72
CA ASN A 151 -20.10 2.06 -7.43
C ASN A 151 -20.22 1.85 -5.92
N ALA A 152 -21.16 1.02 -5.50
CA ALA A 152 -21.31 0.62 -4.10
C ALA A 152 -20.31 -0.50 -3.78
N ASP A 153 -19.01 -0.16 -3.80
CA ASP A 153 -17.90 -1.01 -3.35
C ASP A 153 -17.63 -0.62 -1.89
N LEU A 154 -18.18 -1.40 -0.95
CA LEU A 154 -18.18 -1.06 0.47
C LEU A 154 -17.54 -2.15 1.31
N LEU A 155 -16.77 -1.73 2.30
CA LEU A 155 -16.21 -2.58 3.32
C LEU A 155 -16.66 -2.07 4.69
N VAL A 156 -17.34 -2.90 5.47
CA VAL A 156 -17.68 -2.60 6.86
C VAL A 156 -16.73 -3.36 7.77
N LEU A 157 -16.05 -2.62 8.63
CA LEU A 157 -15.12 -3.12 9.64
C LEU A 157 -15.67 -2.80 11.03
N ASP A 158 -15.39 -3.66 12.00
CA ASP A 158 -15.66 -3.36 13.42
C ASP A 158 -14.53 -2.53 14.05
N GLY A 159 -14.62 -2.29 15.35
CA GLY A 159 -13.63 -1.53 16.10
C GLY A 159 -12.23 -2.16 16.16
N ASN A 160 -12.12 -3.46 15.88
CA ASN A 160 -10.86 -4.19 15.78
C ASN A 160 -10.34 -4.27 14.33
N LEU A 161 -11.04 -3.62 13.41
CA LEU A 161 -10.81 -3.66 11.96
C LEU A 161 -11.13 -5.04 11.34
N ASP A 162 -11.94 -5.89 11.99
CA ASP A 162 -12.36 -7.16 11.41
C ASP A 162 -13.49 -6.95 10.40
N ILE A 163 -13.43 -7.68 9.27
CA ILE A 163 -14.39 -7.58 8.18
C ILE A 163 -15.76 -8.12 8.62
N LYS A 164 -16.77 -7.26 8.59
CA LYS A 164 -18.17 -7.59 8.86
C LYS A 164 -19.01 -7.67 7.59
N LEU A 165 -18.75 -6.82 6.61
CA LEU A 165 -19.46 -6.88 5.33
C LEU A 165 -18.53 -6.48 4.20
N VAL A 166 -18.67 -7.19 3.09
CA VAL A 166 -18.08 -6.81 1.80
C VAL A 166 -19.18 -6.70 0.77
N MET A 167 -19.28 -5.55 0.13
CA MET A 167 -20.16 -5.29 -0.99
C MET A 167 -19.34 -4.88 -2.21
N VAL A 168 -19.66 -5.43 -3.37
CA VAL A 168 -19.01 -5.12 -4.65
C VAL A 168 -20.12 -4.76 -5.64
N ARG A 169 -20.07 -3.55 -6.17
CA ARG A 169 -21.07 -3.00 -7.10
C ARG A 169 -22.52 -3.17 -6.62
N GLY A 170 -22.74 -2.97 -5.31
CA GLY A 170 -24.05 -3.11 -4.68
C GLY A 170 -24.46 -4.54 -4.32
N GLU A 171 -23.65 -5.55 -4.66
CA GLU A 171 -23.90 -6.95 -4.33
C GLU A 171 -23.10 -7.35 -3.08
N ILE A 172 -23.79 -7.87 -2.06
CA ILE A 172 -23.16 -8.36 -0.83
C ILE A 172 -22.44 -9.67 -1.11
N LYS A 173 -21.13 -9.71 -0.93
CA LYS A 173 -20.27 -10.88 -1.10
C LYS A 173 -19.95 -11.57 0.21
N VAL A 174 -19.88 -10.82 1.31
CA VAL A 174 -19.66 -11.31 2.67
C VAL A 174 -20.61 -10.57 3.60
N ASN A 175 -21.30 -11.29 4.47
CA ASN A 175 -22.10 -10.72 5.55
C ASN A 175 -21.84 -11.48 6.85
N ARG A 176 -21.32 -10.76 7.85
CA ARG A 176 -21.04 -11.24 9.21
C ARG A 176 -21.53 -10.23 10.26
N LEU A 177 -22.50 -9.37 9.87
CA LEU A 177 -23.15 -8.44 10.77
C LEU A 177 -24.03 -9.16 11.78
#